data_5f2a8ea8563b80a1465dbaf28903da5d
#
_entry.id   5f2a8ea8563b80a1465dbaf28903da5d
#
_cell.length_a   1.000
_cell.length_b   1.000
_cell.length_c   1.000
_cell.angle_alpha   90.00
_cell.angle_beta   90.00
_cell.angle_gamma   90.00
#
_symmetry.space_group_name_H-M   'P 1'
#
loop_
_entity.id
_entity.type
_entity.pdbx_description
1 polymer ?
#
loop_
_entity_poly.entity_id
_entity_poly.type
_entity_poly.pdbx_seq_one_letter_code
_entity_poly.pdbx_strand_id
1 'polypeptide(L)'
;MRRLLPLLLSVLLLAGCASPAAPEEEGAKRYEATFLTLFDTVTTVVGYAESEEDFQATAQSLHDALLEYHQLYDIYSDYDGVVNLKAVNDAAGGAPVVVDRKIIDLLLFCRDLCEGTGGQVNAALGGVLALWHDAREAGISDPASAALPDAAALAKAARHTDFSSVIIDEAASTVQITDPALRLDVGAIAKGYAVEQVCRAAPDGLLLSVGGNVRATGPKPGGENWVVGIQAPDGESGAFLHTLYVRDVSVVTSGDYQRYYTVGGVRYHHIIDPATRRP
;
A
#
# COMPACT_ATOMS: atom_id res chain seq x y z
N MET A 1 -37.32 82.94 -18.94
CA MET A 1 -38.41 82.06 -18.53
C MET A 1 -37.97 80.63 -18.86
N ARG A 2 -37.44 79.91 -17.89
CA ARG A 2 -36.94 78.51 -18.02
C ARG A 2 -37.83 77.61 -17.12
N ARG A 3 -38.60 76.74 -17.75
CA ARG A 3 -39.47 75.79 -17.06
C ARG A 3 -38.62 74.60 -16.58
N LEU A 4 -38.59 74.39 -15.29
CA LEU A 4 -38.04 73.20 -14.65
C LEU A 4 -39.10 72.10 -14.65
N LEU A 5 -38.76 70.95 -15.26
CA LEU A 5 -39.58 69.75 -15.27
C LEU A 5 -39.09 68.85 -14.11
N PRO A 6 -39.92 68.39 -13.22
CA PRO A 6 -39.44 67.44 -12.17
C PRO A 6 -39.35 66.03 -12.73
N LEU A 7 -38.20 65.46 -12.54
CA LEU A 7 -37.90 64.07 -12.87
C LEU A 7 -38.49 63.18 -11.77
N LEU A 8 -39.53 62.42 -12.07
CA LEU A 8 -40.08 61.41 -11.18
C LEU A 8 -39.17 60.20 -11.25
N LEU A 9 -38.45 59.91 -10.15
CA LEU A 9 -37.61 58.69 -9.99
C LEU A 9 -38.53 57.56 -9.48
N SER A 10 -38.92 56.64 -10.36
CA SER A 10 -39.63 55.41 -10.00
C SER A 10 -38.64 54.38 -9.44
N VAL A 11 -38.63 54.15 -8.12
CA VAL A 11 -37.91 53.05 -7.47
C VAL A 11 -38.73 51.78 -7.69
N LEU A 12 -38.30 50.92 -8.61
CA LEU A 12 -38.78 49.54 -8.71
C LEU A 12 -38.16 48.72 -7.56
N LEU A 13 -38.91 48.39 -6.56
CA LEU A 13 -38.61 47.37 -5.57
C LEU A 13 -38.75 46.01 -6.26
N LEU A 14 -37.61 45.45 -6.70
CA LEU A 14 -37.50 44.03 -7.06
C LEU A 14 -37.56 43.22 -5.76
N ALA A 15 -38.76 42.77 -5.39
CA ALA A 15 -38.93 41.69 -4.42
C ALA A 15 -38.36 40.41 -5.06
N GLY A 16 -37.07 40.14 -4.83
CA GLY A 16 -36.46 38.86 -5.13
C GLY A 16 -37.15 37.80 -4.27
N CYS A 17 -37.93 36.92 -4.88
CA CYS A 17 -38.34 35.67 -4.26
C CYS A 17 -37.06 34.89 -3.99
N ALA A 18 -36.58 34.90 -2.74
CA ALA A 18 -35.64 33.90 -2.29
C ALA A 18 -36.35 32.54 -2.38
N SER A 19 -36.04 31.76 -3.39
CA SER A 19 -36.41 30.34 -3.36
C SER A 19 -35.85 29.76 -2.06
N PRO A 20 -36.68 29.05 -1.27
CA PRO A 20 -36.11 28.31 -0.13
C PRO A 20 -35.01 27.41 -0.68
N ALA A 21 -33.82 27.45 -0.05
CA ALA A 21 -32.76 26.49 -0.31
C ALA A 21 -33.41 25.11 -0.24
N ALA A 22 -33.15 24.28 -1.24
CA ALA A 22 -33.60 22.89 -1.18
C ALA A 22 -33.07 22.33 0.16
N PRO A 23 -33.90 21.55 0.90
CA PRO A 23 -33.39 20.91 2.11
C PRO A 23 -32.12 20.16 1.74
N GLU A 24 -31.05 20.39 2.49
CA GLU A 24 -29.85 19.54 2.40
C GLU A 24 -30.34 18.11 2.58
N GLU A 25 -30.02 17.24 1.62
CA GLU A 25 -30.37 15.84 1.72
C GLU A 25 -29.76 15.33 3.02
N GLU A 26 -30.59 14.99 4.01
CA GLU A 26 -30.17 14.30 5.23
C GLU A 26 -29.68 12.92 4.80
N GLY A 27 -28.35 12.76 4.69
CA GLY A 27 -27.73 11.50 4.32
C GLY A 27 -26.21 11.61 4.27
N ALA A 28 -25.55 10.48 4.44
CA ALA A 28 -24.10 10.39 4.39
C ALA A 28 -23.58 10.86 3.02
N LYS A 29 -22.66 11.83 3.02
CA LYS A 29 -21.98 12.35 1.82
C LYS A 29 -20.70 11.58 1.56
N ARG A 30 -20.29 11.49 0.27
CA ARG A 30 -19.04 10.87 -0.13
C ARG A 30 -17.86 11.82 0.16
N TYR A 31 -16.86 11.28 0.84
CA TYR A 31 -15.59 11.97 1.11
C TYR A 31 -14.41 11.13 0.64
N GLU A 32 -13.25 11.79 0.53
CA GLU A 32 -11.99 11.16 0.13
C GLU A 32 -10.82 11.81 0.87
N ALA A 33 -9.89 11.00 1.35
CA ALA A 33 -8.63 11.43 1.95
C ALA A 33 -7.45 10.72 1.27
N THR A 34 -6.33 11.43 1.10
CA THR A 34 -5.13 10.91 0.44
C THR A 34 -3.90 11.17 1.30
N PHE A 35 -3.08 10.15 1.49
CA PHE A 35 -1.80 10.18 2.21
C PHE A 35 -0.66 9.71 1.30
N LEU A 36 0.53 10.28 1.43
CA LEU A 36 1.66 10.05 0.53
C LEU A 36 2.85 9.33 1.17
N THR A 37 2.75 8.98 2.45
CA THR A 37 3.90 8.59 3.29
C THR A 37 3.92 7.12 3.70
N LEU A 38 2.92 6.32 3.31
CA LEU A 38 2.77 4.94 3.74
C LEU A 38 3.25 3.96 2.66
N PHE A 39 4.13 3.02 3.01
CA PHE A 39 4.63 1.95 2.13
C PHE A 39 5.17 2.46 0.79
N ASP A 40 5.78 3.65 0.78
CA ASP A 40 6.34 4.32 -0.41
C ASP A 40 5.32 4.43 -1.57
N THR A 41 4.06 4.68 -1.22
CA THR A 41 2.98 4.75 -2.19
C THR A 41 1.88 5.72 -1.78
N VAL A 42 0.96 5.99 -2.71
CA VAL A 42 -0.25 6.76 -2.45
C VAL A 42 -1.27 5.86 -1.75
N THR A 43 -1.77 6.33 -0.62
CA THR A 43 -2.89 5.73 0.10
C THR A 43 -4.12 6.62 -0.04
N THR A 44 -5.23 6.06 -0.51
CA THR A 44 -6.50 6.77 -0.65
C THR A 44 -7.58 6.04 0.16
N VAL A 45 -8.32 6.80 0.96
CA VAL A 45 -9.51 6.34 1.69
C VAL A 45 -10.72 7.04 1.10
N VAL A 46 -11.71 6.28 0.69
CA VAL A 46 -13.01 6.79 0.22
C VAL A 46 -14.10 6.23 1.12
N GLY A 47 -15.03 7.07 1.55
CA GLY A 47 -16.13 6.64 2.40
C GLY A 47 -17.31 7.59 2.37
N TYR A 48 -18.31 7.27 3.16
CA TYR A 48 -19.50 8.08 3.34
C TYR A 48 -19.68 8.39 4.82
N ALA A 49 -19.91 9.64 5.16
CA ALA A 49 -20.14 10.11 6.54
C ALA A 49 -21.17 11.23 6.57
N GLU A 50 -21.75 11.48 7.74
CA GLU A 50 -22.70 12.59 7.95
C GLU A 50 -21.97 13.94 7.91
N SER A 51 -20.69 13.97 8.34
CA SER A 51 -19.84 15.15 8.31
C SER A 51 -18.44 14.86 7.76
N GLU A 52 -17.77 15.89 7.25
CA GLU A 52 -16.37 15.82 6.85
C GLU A 52 -15.46 15.55 8.04
N GLU A 53 -15.77 16.09 9.22
CA GLU A 53 -15.02 15.91 10.45
C GLU A 53 -14.99 14.43 10.87
N ASP A 54 -16.15 13.76 10.86
CA ASP A 54 -16.25 12.32 11.19
C ASP A 54 -15.47 11.46 10.19
N PHE A 55 -15.56 11.80 8.88
CA PHE A 55 -14.79 11.10 7.87
C PHE A 55 -13.29 11.29 8.06
N GLN A 56 -12.83 12.53 8.31
CA GLN A 56 -11.41 12.82 8.53
C GLN A 56 -10.87 12.10 9.78
N ALA A 57 -11.64 12.03 10.85
CA ALA A 57 -11.27 11.28 12.05
C ALA A 57 -11.10 9.78 11.75
N THR A 58 -12.01 9.19 10.95
CA THR A 58 -11.92 7.80 10.50
C THR A 58 -10.69 7.59 9.60
N ALA A 59 -10.48 8.45 8.62
CA ALA A 59 -9.35 8.37 7.70
C ALA A 59 -8.01 8.51 8.43
N GLN A 60 -7.91 9.41 9.41
CA GLN A 60 -6.72 9.58 10.25
C GLN A 60 -6.46 8.34 11.11
N SER A 61 -7.48 7.74 11.71
CA SER A 61 -7.34 6.49 12.48
C SER A 61 -6.80 5.35 11.62
N LEU A 62 -7.28 5.21 10.37
CA LEU A 62 -6.76 4.23 9.43
C LEU A 62 -5.31 4.52 9.03
N HIS A 63 -4.98 5.80 8.79
CA HIS A 63 -3.61 6.22 8.53
C HIS A 63 -2.67 5.82 9.66
N ASP A 64 -3.02 6.16 10.90
CA ASP A 64 -2.16 5.91 12.06
C ASP A 64 -1.96 4.41 12.31
N ALA A 65 -3.02 3.62 12.12
CA ALA A 65 -2.92 2.16 12.19
C ALA A 65 -2.01 1.58 11.08
N LEU A 66 -2.11 2.09 9.84
CA LEU A 66 -1.23 1.68 8.74
C LEU A 66 0.21 2.14 8.95
N LEU A 67 0.42 3.31 9.56
CA LEU A 67 1.76 3.84 9.87
C LEU A 67 2.50 2.93 10.85
N GLU A 68 1.81 2.37 11.84
CA GLU A 68 2.40 1.40 12.75
C GLU A 68 2.89 0.15 12.00
N TYR A 69 2.06 -0.42 11.09
CA TYR A 69 2.47 -1.53 10.25
C TYR A 69 3.62 -1.17 9.30
N HIS A 70 3.58 0.02 8.70
CA HIS A 70 4.66 0.52 7.84
C HIS A 70 6.00 0.52 8.58
N GLN A 71 6.04 1.10 9.78
CA GLN A 71 7.27 1.17 10.58
C GLN A 71 7.76 -0.20 11.04
N LEU A 72 6.85 -1.08 11.49
CA LEU A 72 7.20 -2.42 11.98
C LEU A 72 7.71 -3.34 10.85
N TYR A 73 7.20 -3.19 9.64
CA TYR A 73 7.53 -4.06 8.50
C TYR A 73 8.65 -3.51 7.61
N ASP A 74 9.14 -2.30 7.92
CA ASP A 74 10.26 -1.71 7.19
C ASP A 74 11.56 -2.50 7.42
N ILE A 75 12.27 -2.76 6.32
CA ILE A 75 13.58 -3.46 6.30
C ILE A 75 14.73 -2.52 5.96
N TYR A 76 14.46 -1.22 5.73
CA TYR A 76 15.43 -0.23 5.26
C TYR A 76 15.75 0.84 6.30
N SER A 77 14.75 1.36 7.00
CA SER A 77 14.86 2.53 7.88
C SER A 77 14.73 2.17 9.36
N ASP A 78 15.39 2.94 10.21
CA ASP A 78 15.20 2.90 11.65
C ASP A 78 14.16 3.94 12.07
N TYR A 79 13.36 3.62 13.09
CA TYR A 79 12.38 4.51 13.71
C TYR A 79 12.62 4.57 15.20
N ASP A 80 12.55 5.76 15.78
CA ASP A 80 12.81 5.95 17.20
C ASP A 80 11.84 5.15 18.08
N GLY A 81 12.39 4.30 18.94
CA GLY A 81 11.61 3.44 19.82
C GLY A 81 10.92 2.23 19.15
N VAL A 82 11.14 1.98 17.85
CA VAL A 82 10.51 0.86 17.13
C VAL A 82 11.55 -0.22 16.80
N VAL A 83 11.29 -1.45 17.26
CA VAL A 83 12.03 -2.64 16.83
C VAL A 83 11.28 -3.25 15.65
N ASN A 84 11.83 -3.08 14.44
CA ASN A 84 11.21 -3.49 13.18
C ASN A 84 11.93 -4.66 12.50
N LEU A 85 11.52 -5.04 11.29
CA LEU A 85 12.16 -6.11 10.52
C LEU A 85 13.60 -5.79 10.10
N LYS A 86 13.97 -4.49 9.99
CA LYS A 86 15.37 -4.12 9.78
C LYS A 86 16.24 -4.56 10.97
N ALA A 87 15.80 -4.30 12.19
CA ALA A 87 16.52 -4.72 13.41
C ALA A 87 16.66 -6.25 13.47
N VAL A 88 15.66 -7.01 13.03
CA VAL A 88 15.75 -8.48 12.93
C VAL A 88 16.76 -8.90 11.87
N ASN A 89 16.79 -8.26 10.71
CA ASN A 89 17.77 -8.51 9.65
C ASN A 89 19.20 -8.18 10.09
N ASP A 90 19.39 -7.08 10.80
CA ASP A 90 20.71 -6.63 11.29
C ASP A 90 21.27 -7.58 12.36
N ALA A 91 20.39 -8.27 13.11
CA ALA A 91 20.75 -9.26 14.12
C ALA A 91 20.95 -10.68 13.54
N ALA A 92 20.90 -10.90 12.23
CA ALA A 92 21.01 -12.22 11.61
C ALA A 92 22.33 -12.94 11.99
N GLY A 93 22.23 -14.20 12.40
CA GLY A 93 23.32 -15.00 12.97
C GLY A 93 23.60 -14.74 14.44
N GLY A 94 22.88 -13.81 15.07
CA GLY A 94 23.02 -13.42 16.48
C GLY A 94 21.91 -13.97 17.38
N ALA A 95 21.70 -13.27 18.51
CA ALA A 95 20.68 -13.61 19.51
C ALA A 95 19.25 -13.30 18.99
N PRO A 96 18.23 -13.95 19.57
CA PRO A 96 16.84 -13.59 19.30
C PRO A 96 16.54 -12.12 19.60
N VAL A 97 15.74 -11.48 18.75
CA VAL A 97 15.27 -10.10 18.90
C VAL A 97 13.84 -10.12 19.40
N VAL A 98 13.56 -9.38 20.48
CA VAL A 98 12.19 -9.17 20.96
C VAL A 98 11.48 -8.20 20.02
N VAL A 99 10.31 -8.59 19.52
CA VAL A 99 9.56 -7.83 18.50
C VAL A 99 8.09 -7.68 18.88
N ASP A 100 7.40 -6.73 18.24
CA ASP A 100 5.96 -6.58 18.38
C ASP A 100 5.22 -7.83 17.87
N ARG A 101 4.06 -8.13 18.47
CA ARG A 101 3.20 -9.27 18.07
C ARG A 101 2.81 -9.21 16.59
N LYS A 102 2.64 -8.03 16.00
CA LYS A 102 2.32 -7.87 14.59
C LYS A 102 3.42 -8.41 13.67
N ILE A 103 4.70 -8.32 14.06
CA ILE A 103 5.81 -8.94 13.32
C ILE A 103 5.75 -10.47 13.42
N ILE A 104 5.46 -11.00 14.61
CA ILE A 104 5.26 -12.45 14.80
C ILE A 104 4.15 -12.95 13.88
N ASP A 105 2.98 -12.32 13.91
CA ASP A 105 1.82 -12.72 13.12
C ASP A 105 2.08 -12.65 11.61
N LEU A 106 2.78 -11.61 11.14
CA LEU A 106 3.21 -11.52 9.74
C LEU A 106 4.16 -12.66 9.36
N LEU A 107 5.17 -12.94 10.18
CA LEU A 107 6.17 -13.96 9.85
C LEU A 107 5.60 -15.38 9.90
N LEU A 108 4.65 -15.65 10.81
CA LEU A 108 3.88 -16.90 10.80
C LEU A 108 3.09 -17.04 9.49
N PHE A 109 2.41 -15.98 9.07
CA PHE A 109 1.71 -15.96 7.79
C PHE A 109 2.66 -16.14 6.59
N CYS A 110 3.86 -15.51 6.62
CA CYS A 110 4.88 -15.70 5.60
C CYS A 110 5.37 -17.16 5.53
N ARG A 111 5.53 -17.82 6.68
CA ARG A 111 5.90 -19.25 6.75
C ARG A 111 4.85 -20.10 6.08
N ASP A 112 3.57 -19.90 6.46
CA ASP A 112 2.46 -20.69 5.92
C ASP A 112 2.30 -20.48 4.40
N LEU A 113 2.52 -19.25 3.90
CA LEU A 113 2.56 -18.96 2.46
C LEU A 113 3.74 -19.65 1.77
N CYS A 114 4.93 -19.62 2.37
CA CYS A 114 6.11 -20.29 1.81
C CYS A 114 5.88 -21.79 1.66
N GLU A 115 5.36 -22.43 2.69
CA GLU A 115 5.01 -23.85 2.68
C GLU A 115 3.88 -24.14 1.66
N GLY A 116 2.78 -23.40 1.72
CA GLY A 116 1.60 -23.58 0.87
C GLY A 116 1.85 -23.35 -0.62
N THR A 117 2.85 -22.54 -0.96
CA THR A 117 3.23 -22.25 -2.37
C THR A 117 4.45 -23.03 -2.84
N GLY A 118 4.99 -23.94 -2.02
CA GLY A 118 6.24 -24.67 -2.36
C GLY A 118 7.42 -23.72 -2.56
N GLY A 119 7.49 -22.64 -1.79
CA GLY A 119 8.58 -21.65 -1.83
C GLY A 119 8.46 -20.58 -2.91
N GLN A 120 7.36 -20.53 -3.67
CA GLN A 120 7.16 -19.48 -4.69
C GLN A 120 6.93 -18.11 -4.05
N VAL A 121 6.31 -18.06 -2.89
CA VAL A 121 6.23 -16.86 -2.04
C VAL A 121 7.12 -17.11 -0.83
N ASN A 122 8.25 -16.40 -0.75
CA ASN A 122 9.27 -16.66 0.27
C ASN A 122 9.87 -15.34 0.79
N ALA A 123 9.51 -14.97 2.00
CA ALA A 123 10.05 -13.78 2.65
C ALA A 123 11.56 -13.90 2.99
N ALA A 124 12.15 -15.11 3.00
CA ALA A 124 13.59 -15.32 3.17
C ALA A 124 14.39 -15.08 1.87
N LEU A 125 13.76 -14.66 0.76
CA LEU A 125 14.43 -14.36 -0.51
C LEU A 125 15.16 -13.00 -0.51
N GLY A 126 15.13 -12.25 0.59
CA GLY A 126 15.59 -10.87 0.68
C GLY A 126 17.01 -10.62 0.17
N GLY A 127 17.94 -11.55 0.38
CA GLY A 127 19.30 -11.42 -0.16
C GLY A 127 19.38 -11.42 -1.69
N VAL A 128 18.47 -12.14 -2.37
CA VAL A 128 18.34 -12.13 -3.84
C VAL A 128 17.63 -10.87 -4.30
N LEU A 129 16.55 -10.49 -3.60
CA LEU A 129 15.75 -9.30 -3.93
C LEU A 129 16.57 -8.02 -3.79
N ALA A 130 17.43 -7.91 -2.79
CA ALA A 130 18.33 -6.76 -2.60
C ALA A 130 19.25 -6.55 -3.79
N LEU A 131 19.83 -7.58 -4.38
CA LEU A 131 20.69 -7.47 -5.57
C LEU A 131 19.92 -6.92 -6.79
N TRP A 132 18.66 -7.33 -6.97
CA TRP A 132 17.79 -6.79 -8.02
C TRP A 132 17.32 -5.37 -7.72
N HIS A 133 17.06 -5.06 -6.45
CA HIS A 133 16.73 -3.71 -6.01
C HIS A 133 17.86 -2.74 -6.33
N ASP A 134 19.09 -3.07 -5.91
CA ASP A 134 20.27 -2.21 -6.10
C ASP A 134 20.58 -2.01 -7.59
N ALA A 135 20.49 -3.08 -8.40
CA ALA A 135 20.69 -2.98 -9.84
C ALA A 135 19.63 -2.10 -10.52
N ARG A 136 18.37 -2.18 -10.06
CA ARG A 136 17.29 -1.34 -10.56
C ARG A 136 17.49 0.12 -10.21
N GLU A 137 17.80 0.43 -8.94
CA GLU A 137 18.03 1.81 -8.49
C GLU A 137 19.23 2.44 -9.22
N ALA A 138 20.33 1.69 -9.36
CA ALA A 138 21.49 2.13 -10.14
C ALA A 138 21.12 2.35 -11.61
N GLY A 139 20.38 1.42 -12.23
CA GLY A 139 19.99 1.52 -13.64
C GLY A 139 18.94 2.60 -13.92
N ILE A 140 18.10 2.97 -12.94
CA ILE A 140 17.20 4.14 -13.03
C ILE A 140 17.99 5.43 -12.89
N SER A 141 18.97 5.48 -11.97
CA SER A 141 19.80 6.65 -11.73
C SER A 141 20.76 6.93 -12.90
N ASP A 142 21.36 5.89 -13.48
CA ASP A 142 22.23 5.98 -14.66
C ASP A 142 21.87 4.90 -15.70
N PRO A 143 20.93 5.17 -16.61
CA PRO A 143 20.51 4.21 -17.63
C PRO A 143 21.61 3.77 -18.59
N ALA A 144 22.66 4.60 -18.78
CA ALA A 144 23.76 4.28 -19.68
C ALA A 144 24.68 3.17 -19.10
N SER A 145 24.78 3.11 -17.75
CA SER A 145 25.56 2.11 -17.03
C SER A 145 24.70 0.96 -16.46
N ALA A 146 23.42 0.89 -16.84
CA ALA A 146 22.51 -0.13 -16.33
C ALA A 146 23.02 -1.54 -16.63
N ALA A 147 23.10 -2.37 -15.58
CA ALA A 147 23.60 -3.74 -15.65
C ALA A 147 22.71 -4.70 -14.88
N LEU A 148 22.79 -5.99 -15.23
CA LEU A 148 22.14 -7.05 -14.44
C LEU A 148 22.96 -7.33 -13.18
N PRO A 149 22.33 -7.84 -12.10
CA PRO A 149 23.05 -8.34 -10.95
C PRO A 149 24.05 -9.43 -11.35
N ASP A 150 25.19 -9.48 -10.67
CA ASP A 150 26.19 -10.52 -10.90
C ASP A 150 25.62 -11.92 -10.63
N ALA A 151 25.80 -12.84 -11.58
CA ALA A 151 25.23 -14.17 -11.50
C ALA A 151 25.82 -15.01 -10.35
N ALA A 152 27.09 -14.80 -10.00
CA ALA A 152 27.71 -15.49 -8.89
C ALA A 152 27.21 -14.96 -7.54
N ALA A 153 26.96 -13.63 -7.45
CA ALA A 153 26.34 -13.01 -6.30
C ALA A 153 24.91 -13.52 -6.08
N LEU A 154 24.08 -13.58 -7.15
CA LEU A 154 22.74 -14.18 -7.10
C LEU A 154 22.78 -15.65 -6.65
N ALA A 155 23.69 -16.43 -7.21
CA ALA A 155 23.86 -17.85 -6.82
C ALA A 155 24.33 -18.01 -5.39
N LYS A 156 25.12 -17.07 -4.86
CA LYS A 156 25.53 -17.04 -3.45
C LYS A 156 24.35 -16.70 -2.54
N ALA A 157 23.62 -15.63 -2.84
CA ALA A 157 22.47 -15.19 -2.04
C ALA A 157 21.37 -16.26 -1.99
N ALA A 158 21.12 -16.96 -3.10
CA ALA A 158 20.12 -18.02 -3.19
C ALA A 158 20.41 -19.27 -2.30
N ARG A 159 21.59 -19.39 -1.70
CA ARG A 159 21.86 -20.44 -0.72
C ARG A 159 21.39 -20.12 0.69
N HIS A 160 20.94 -18.89 0.91
CA HIS A 160 20.54 -18.31 2.19
C HIS A 160 19.08 -17.88 2.14
N THR A 161 18.19 -18.76 1.64
CA THR A 161 16.76 -18.48 1.44
C THR A 161 15.85 -19.53 2.09
N ASP A 162 16.41 -20.37 2.96
CA ASP A 162 15.65 -21.37 3.68
C ASP A 162 14.94 -20.72 4.87
N PHE A 163 13.61 -20.61 4.78
CA PHE A 163 12.78 -20.00 5.82
C PHE A 163 12.87 -20.76 7.17
N SER A 164 13.27 -22.04 7.19
CA SER A 164 13.49 -22.80 8.44
C SER A 164 14.60 -22.21 9.33
N SER A 165 15.47 -21.36 8.77
CA SER A 165 16.46 -20.59 9.53
C SER A 165 15.88 -19.39 10.30
N VAL A 166 14.58 -19.10 10.13
CA VAL A 166 13.86 -18.05 10.86
C VAL A 166 13.07 -18.69 12.00
N ILE A 167 13.62 -18.63 13.20
CA ILE A 167 12.99 -19.16 14.41
C ILE A 167 12.06 -18.11 14.98
N ILE A 168 10.77 -18.45 15.13
CA ILE A 168 9.73 -17.59 15.67
C ILE A 168 9.24 -18.19 16.98
N ASP A 169 9.46 -17.49 18.10
CA ASP A 169 8.94 -17.87 19.41
C ASP A 169 7.78 -16.93 19.78
N GLU A 170 6.57 -17.47 19.63
CA GLU A 170 5.33 -16.72 19.91
C GLU A 170 5.18 -16.39 21.40
N ALA A 171 5.65 -17.29 22.30
CA ALA A 171 5.48 -17.11 23.74
C ALA A 171 6.44 -16.05 24.28
N ALA A 172 7.66 -16.01 23.76
CA ALA A 172 8.67 -15.02 24.10
C ALA A 172 8.56 -13.73 23.26
N SER A 173 7.72 -13.70 22.24
CA SER A 173 7.65 -12.63 21.22
C SER A 173 9.01 -12.32 20.62
N THR A 174 9.76 -13.35 20.21
CA THR A 174 11.09 -13.18 19.62
C THR A 174 11.21 -13.78 18.22
N VAL A 175 12.11 -13.20 17.44
CA VAL A 175 12.53 -13.70 16.13
C VAL A 175 14.04 -13.84 16.12
N GLN A 176 14.54 -14.97 15.65
CA GLN A 176 15.97 -15.20 15.43
C GLN A 176 16.20 -15.71 14.00
N ILE A 177 17.08 -15.06 13.28
CA ILE A 177 17.63 -15.57 12.01
C ILE A 177 18.93 -16.28 12.34
N THR A 178 18.96 -17.61 12.20
CA THR A 178 20.14 -18.43 12.54
C THR A 178 21.23 -18.41 11.46
N ASP A 179 20.85 -18.17 10.20
CA ASP A 179 21.79 -18.00 9.09
C ASP A 179 22.21 -16.52 8.97
N PRO A 180 23.50 -16.17 9.19
CA PRO A 180 23.96 -14.78 9.18
C PRO A 180 23.86 -14.08 7.80
N ALA A 181 23.69 -14.84 6.72
CA ALA A 181 23.57 -14.31 5.36
C ALA A 181 22.13 -14.24 4.86
N LEU A 182 21.17 -14.84 5.57
CA LEU A 182 19.77 -14.71 5.24
C LEU A 182 19.29 -13.27 5.52
N ARG A 183 18.42 -12.77 4.65
CA ARG A 183 17.70 -11.50 4.83
C ARG A 183 16.23 -11.72 4.56
N LEU A 184 15.40 -11.18 5.43
CA LEU A 184 13.95 -11.11 5.23
C LEU A 184 13.61 -9.93 4.32
N ASP A 185 12.68 -10.16 3.40
CA ASP A 185 11.98 -9.14 2.62
C ASP A 185 10.50 -9.52 2.54
N VAL A 186 9.66 -8.67 3.09
CA VAL A 186 8.20 -8.88 3.17
C VAL A 186 7.44 -8.01 2.17
N GLY A 187 8.11 -7.32 1.26
CA GLY A 187 7.52 -6.34 0.35
C GLY A 187 6.39 -6.88 -0.53
N ALA A 188 6.43 -8.16 -0.88
CA ALA A 188 5.36 -8.82 -1.63
C ALA A 188 4.09 -9.09 -0.80
N ILE A 189 4.18 -9.08 0.53
CA ILE A 189 3.13 -9.53 1.46
C ILE A 189 2.65 -8.38 2.35
N ALA A 190 3.57 -7.58 2.88
CA ALA A 190 3.36 -6.64 3.97
C ALA A 190 2.21 -5.66 3.74
N LYS A 191 2.11 -5.04 2.56
CA LYS A 191 1.04 -4.08 2.26
C LYS A 191 -0.34 -4.71 2.32
N GLY A 192 -0.52 -5.83 1.61
CA GLY A 192 -1.80 -6.54 1.58
C GLY A 192 -2.21 -7.04 2.96
N TYR A 193 -1.24 -7.57 3.72
CA TYR A 193 -1.46 -8.03 5.08
C TYR A 193 -1.87 -6.88 6.01
N ALA A 194 -1.14 -5.76 6.01
CA ALA A 194 -1.44 -4.58 6.81
C ALA A 194 -2.82 -4.00 6.49
N VAL A 195 -3.14 -3.83 5.20
CA VAL A 195 -4.45 -3.35 4.75
C VAL A 195 -5.57 -4.26 5.26
N GLU A 196 -5.42 -5.57 5.16
CA GLU A 196 -6.42 -6.52 5.64
C GLU A 196 -6.59 -6.43 7.17
N GLN A 197 -5.49 -6.35 7.96
CA GLN A 197 -5.59 -6.25 9.41
C GLN A 197 -6.26 -4.94 9.85
N VAL A 198 -5.90 -3.81 9.25
CA VAL A 198 -6.51 -2.51 9.56
C VAL A 198 -7.99 -2.49 9.17
N CYS A 199 -8.34 -3.02 8.01
CA CYS A 199 -9.72 -3.02 7.54
C CYS A 199 -10.64 -3.97 8.33
N ARG A 200 -10.12 -5.00 8.99
CA ARG A 200 -10.93 -5.85 9.90
C ARG A 200 -11.47 -5.09 11.11
N ALA A 201 -10.78 -4.06 11.55
CA ALA A 201 -11.20 -3.21 12.67
C ALA A 201 -11.91 -1.93 12.21
N ALA A 202 -11.95 -1.67 10.91
CA ALA A 202 -12.55 -0.47 10.32
C ALA A 202 -14.08 -0.59 10.25
N PRO A 203 -14.81 0.52 10.24
CA PRO A 203 -16.25 0.49 9.94
C PRO A 203 -16.53 0.03 8.51
N ASP A 204 -17.73 -0.48 8.29
CA ASP A 204 -18.22 -0.81 6.96
C ASP A 204 -18.37 0.43 6.07
N GLY A 205 -18.40 0.23 4.75
CA GLY A 205 -18.68 1.29 3.80
C GLY A 205 -17.49 2.16 3.43
N LEU A 206 -16.27 1.65 3.60
CA LEU A 206 -15.04 2.29 3.15
C LEU A 206 -14.42 1.55 1.97
N LEU A 207 -13.71 2.29 1.12
CA LEU A 207 -12.81 1.77 0.10
C LEU A 207 -11.41 2.32 0.38
N LEU A 208 -10.49 1.44 0.74
CA LEU A 208 -9.10 1.77 1.01
C LEU A 208 -8.21 1.28 -0.13
N SER A 209 -7.37 2.15 -0.68
CA SER A 209 -6.38 1.80 -1.71
C SER A 209 -4.99 2.19 -1.24
N VAL A 210 -4.09 1.21 -1.12
CA VAL A 210 -2.69 1.41 -0.73
C VAL A 210 -1.79 0.90 -1.87
N GLY A 211 -1.36 1.81 -2.75
CA GLY A 211 -0.53 1.48 -3.89
C GLY A 211 -1.10 0.38 -4.78
N GLY A 212 -2.40 0.37 -5.03
CA GLY A 212 -3.09 -0.63 -5.83
C GLY A 212 -3.57 -1.87 -5.07
N ASN A 213 -3.28 -2.01 -3.77
CA ASN A 213 -4.02 -2.92 -2.90
C ASN A 213 -5.32 -2.24 -2.50
N VAL A 214 -6.43 -2.65 -3.09
CA VAL A 214 -7.76 -2.08 -2.82
C VAL A 214 -8.53 -3.03 -1.89
N ARG A 215 -9.11 -2.49 -0.81
CA ARG A 215 -9.98 -3.22 0.12
C ARG A 215 -11.28 -2.44 0.31
N ALA A 216 -12.41 -3.10 0.07
CA ALA A 216 -13.73 -2.61 0.42
C ALA A 216 -14.16 -3.26 1.75
N THR A 217 -14.54 -2.45 2.75
CA THR A 217 -14.93 -2.93 4.10
C THR A 217 -16.42 -3.16 4.25
N GLY A 218 -17.12 -3.40 3.17
CA GLY A 218 -18.57 -3.54 3.12
C GLY A 218 -19.17 -2.81 1.94
N PRO A 219 -20.49 -2.83 1.75
CA PRO A 219 -21.16 -2.09 0.69
C PRO A 219 -21.15 -0.58 0.97
N LYS A 220 -21.38 0.23 -0.06
CA LYS A 220 -21.75 1.64 0.10
C LYS A 220 -23.09 1.78 0.82
N PRO A 221 -23.45 2.99 1.30
CA PRO A 221 -24.81 3.27 1.76
C PRO A 221 -25.88 2.81 0.75
N GLY A 222 -27.00 2.30 1.26
CA GLY A 222 -28.04 1.71 0.40
C GLY A 222 -27.75 0.30 -0.10
N GLY A 223 -26.61 -0.32 0.29
CA GLY A 223 -26.24 -1.68 -0.10
C GLY A 223 -25.61 -1.79 -1.49
N GLU A 224 -25.20 -0.68 -2.08
CA GLU A 224 -24.56 -0.64 -3.41
C GLU A 224 -23.13 -1.20 -3.38
N ASN A 225 -22.70 -1.72 -4.52
CA ASN A 225 -21.31 -2.17 -4.70
C ASN A 225 -20.37 -0.98 -4.96
N TRP A 226 -19.12 -1.14 -4.53
CA TRP A 226 -18.01 -0.32 -5.01
C TRP A 226 -17.65 -0.71 -6.45
N VAL A 227 -17.15 0.27 -7.21
CA VAL A 227 -16.68 0.06 -8.58
C VAL A 227 -15.17 0.21 -8.59
N VAL A 228 -14.46 -0.86 -8.91
CA VAL A 228 -12.99 -0.91 -8.96
C VAL A 228 -12.55 -1.21 -10.39
N GLY A 229 -11.77 -0.30 -10.98
CA GLY A 229 -11.18 -0.47 -12.30
C GLY A 229 -9.84 -1.20 -12.23
N ILE A 230 -9.65 -2.22 -13.07
CA ILE A 230 -8.36 -2.84 -13.30
C ILE A 230 -7.67 -2.07 -14.43
N GLN A 231 -6.57 -1.42 -14.13
CA GLN A 231 -5.83 -0.60 -15.09
C GLN A 231 -5.25 -1.46 -16.23
N ALA A 232 -5.31 -0.94 -17.45
CA ALA A 232 -4.67 -1.57 -18.60
C ALA A 232 -3.13 -1.42 -18.49
N PRO A 233 -2.35 -2.50 -18.73
CA PRO A 233 -0.89 -2.45 -18.60
C PRO A 233 -0.19 -1.63 -19.69
N ASP A 234 -0.85 -1.40 -20.80
CA ASP A 234 -0.31 -0.76 -22.02
C ASP A 234 -0.24 0.77 -21.94
N GLY A 235 -0.63 1.36 -20.81
CA GLY A 235 -0.23 2.71 -20.47
C GLY A 235 -1.01 3.86 -21.11
N GLU A 236 -2.12 3.66 -21.77
CA GLU A 236 -3.02 4.77 -22.03
C GLU A 236 -3.65 5.23 -20.71
N SER A 237 -3.26 6.41 -20.26
CA SER A 237 -3.71 6.98 -19.00
C SER A 237 -5.24 7.00 -18.93
N GLY A 238 -5.79 6.23 -18.00
CA GLY A 238 -7.23 6.14 -17.75
C GLY A 238 -7.96 5.00 -18.43
N ALA A 239 -7.30 4.14 -19.21
CA ALA A 239 -7.93 2.94 -19.76
C ALA A 239 -8.02 1.83 -18.70
N PHE A 240 -9.20 1.21 -18.58
CA PHE A 240 -9.41 0.05 -17.74
C PHE A 240 -9.58 -1.19 -18.59
N LEU A 241 -8.83 -2.24 -18.24
CA LEU A 241 -8.97 -3.56 -18.84
C LEU A 241 -10.29 -4.22 -18.43
N HIS A 242 -10.70 -4.00 -17.18
CA HIS A 242 -11.91 -4.56 -16.61
C HIS A 242 -12.43 -3.68 -15.46
N THR A 243 -13.73 -3.82 -15.17
CA THR A 243 -14.39 -3.17 -14.04
C THR A 243 -15.02 -4.22 -13.15
N LEU A 244 -14.74 -4.16 -11.85
CA LEU A 244 -15.28 -5.05 -10.83
C LEU A 244 -16.28 -4.31 -9.95
N TYR A 245 -17.37 -5.01 -9.59
CA TYR A 245 -18.38 -4.54 -8.64
C TYR A 245 -18.20 -5.33 -7.35
N VAL A 246 -17.66 -4.68 -6.33
CA VAL A 246 -17.20 -5.34 -5.10
C VAL A 246 -17.85 -4.73 -3.86
N ARG A 247 -17.86 -5.51 -2.79
CA ARG A 247 -18.25 -5.04 -1.44
C ARG A 247 -17.21 -5.55 -0.45
N ASP A 248 -17.44 -6.45 0.41
CA ASP A 248 -16.48 -6.90 1.43
C ASP A 248 -15.38 -7.83 0.84
N VAL A 249 -14.40 -7.26 0.13
CA VAL A 249 -13.34 -8.02 -0.55
C VAL A 249 -12.12 -7.14 -0.87
N SER A 250 -10.95 -7.78 -0.95
CA SER A 250 -9.71 -7.18 -1.47
C SER A 250 -9.56 -7.45 -2.96
N VAL A 251 -9.13 -6.43 -3.71
CA VAL A 251 -8.72 -6.52 -5.12
C VAL A 251 -7.27 -6.06 -5.20
N VAL A 252 -6.39 -6.97 -5.57
CA VAL A 252 -4.95 -6.71 -5.63
C VAL A 252 -4.42 -7.06 -7.00
N THR A 253 -3.67 -6.13 -7.61
CA THR A 253 -3.01 -6.34 -8.89
C THR A 253 -1.50 -6.14 -8.73
N SER A 254 -0.72 -7.03 -9.31
CA SER A 254 0.74 -6.89 -9.42
C SER A 254 1.09 -6.64 -10.88
N GLY A 255 1.82 -5.54 -11.15
CA GLY A 255 2.20 -5.15 -12.50
C GLY A 255 3.72 -5.12 -12.68
N ASP A 256 4.18 -5.63 -13.81
CA ASP A 256 5.57 -5.62 -14.24
C ASP A 256 6.00 -4.30 -14.91
N TYR A 257 5.05 -3.40 -15.15
CA TYR A 257 5.19 -2.19 -15.96
C TYR A 257 5.46 -0.91 -15.17
N GLN A 258 5.36 -0.93 -13.82
CA GLN A 258 5.58 0.26 -12.98
C GLN A 258 6.97 0.29 -12.34
N ARG A 259 7.46 -0.84 -11.83
CA ARG A 259 8.75 -0.96 -11.13
C ARG A 259 9.69 -1.85 -11.93
N TYR A 260 10.36 -1.28 -12.91
CA TYR A 260 11.33 -1.95 -13.77
C TYR A 260 12.49 -1.03 -14.12
N TYR A 261 13.56 -1.59 -14.67
CA TYR A 261 14.63 -0.88 -15.37
C TYR A 261 14.97 -1.61 -16.66
N THR A 262 15.77 -0.99 -17.54
CA THR A 262 16.06 -1.53 -18.85
C THR A 262 17.55 -1.76 -19.02
N VAL A 263 17.95 -2.95 -19.48
CA VAL A 263 19.33 -3.29 -19.83
C VAL A 263 19.34 -3.86 -21.25
N GLY A 264 20.11 -3.26 -22.16
CA GLY A 264 20.20 -3.71 -23.53
C GLY A 264 18.84 -3.74 -24.28
N GLY A 265 17.91 -2.87 -23.95
CA GLY A 265 16.55 -2.82 -24.53
C GLY A 265 15.55 -3.80 -23.93
N VAL A 266 15.95 -4.63 -22.97
CA VAL A 266 15.08 -5.59 -22.27
C VAL A 266 14.68 -5.01 -20.91
N ARG A 267 13.38 -5.10 -20.58
CA ARG A 267 12.84 -4.69 -19.26
C ARG A 267 13.03 -5.79 -18.23
N TYR A 268 13.45 -5.40 -17.03
CA TYR A 268 13.60 -6.25 -15.85
C TYR A 268 12.79 -5.66 -14.71
N HIS A 269 11.72 -6.34 -14.32
CA HIS A 269 10.79 -5.86 -13.30
C HIS A 269 11.16 -6.36 -11.88
N HIS A 270 10.40 -5.97 -10.88
CA HIS A 270 10.67 -6.25 -9.47
C HIS A 270 10.10 -7.60 -8.97
N ILE A 271 9.33 -8.31 -9.78
CA ILE A 271 8.76 -9.61 -9.42
C ILE A 271 9.77 -10.68 -9.82
N ILE A 272 10.37 -11.34 -8.84
CA ILE A 272 11.48 -12.28 -9.05
C ILE A 272 10.98 -13.71 -8.80
N ASP A 273 11.18 -14.59 -9.77
CA ASP A 273 10.96 -16.03 -9.63
C ASP A 273 12.07 -16.64 -8.76
N PRO A 274 11.74 -17.26 -7.60
CA PRO A 274 12.74 -17.88 -6.71
C PRO A 274 13.57 -18.98 -7.38
N ALA A 275 12.98 -19.73 -8.31
CA ALA A 275 13.67 -20.86 -8.97
C ALA A 275 14.72 -20.37 -9.97
N THR A 276 14.39 -19.39 -10.80
CA THR A 276 15.30 -18.81 -11.78
C THR A 276 16.13 -17.66 -11.23
N ARG A 277 15.71 -17.05 -10.12
CA ARG A 277 16.28 -15.83 -9.51
C ARG A 277 16.26 -14.63 -10.44
N ARG A 278 15.27 -14.57 -11.34
CA ARG A 278 15.12 -13.53 -12.37
C ARG A 278 13.68 -13.02 -12.44
N PRO A 279 13.49 -11.80 -12.95
CA PRO A 279 12.17 -11.30 -13.36
C PRO A 279 11.50 -12.20 -14.38
#